data_d5ce9ddb5340d8395b0f4aaf650fd64c
#
_entry.id   d5ce9ddb5340d8395b0f4aaf650fd64c
#
_cell.length_a   1.000
_cell.length_b   1.000
_cell.length_c   1.000
_cell.angle_alpha   90.00
_cell.angle_beta   90.00
_cell.angle_gamma   90.00
#
_symmetry.space_group_name_H-M   'P 1'
#
loop_
_entity.id
_entity.type
_entity.pdbx_description
1 polymer ?
#
loop_
_entity_poly.entity_id
_entity_poly.type
_entity_poly.pdbx_seq_one_letter_code
_entity_poly.pdbx_strand_id
1 'polypeptide(L)'
;DAQESRGLGDVYKRQGIPMERPFHDALSDTLYTADICRRLDLRAGLAAYPTEDETLHQNLCPTPGDYRDFKVFRGYLEQSTWKLDPVIGTMACPVCGTALQPDDVWLKKGSSGWYTLSQCPVCAGKGGEAGRGVFQKYRMSRRDGLHWAFARCIQMPDDASLANWKRQRAQYLERQRIKAEKQAAEAAQNT
;
A
#
# COMPACT_ATOMS: atom_id res chain seq x y z
N ASP A 1 24.39 -8.61 -1.19
CA ASP A 1 25.31 -7.58 -1.72
C ASP A 1 25.71 -7.81 -3.18
N ALA A 2 26.06 -9.05 -3.61
CA ALA A 2 26.43 -9.34 -4.99
C ALA A 2 25.26 -9.32 -5.99
N GLN A 3 24.03 -9.38 -5.52
CA GLN A 3 22.83 -9.45 -6.35
C GLN A 3 22.29 -8.05 -6.69
N GLU A 4 22.51 -7.07 -5.84
CA GLU A 4 22.14 -5.66 -6.10
C GLU A 4 23.07 -5.01 -7.12
N SER A 5 24.37 -5.35 -7.10
CA SER A 5 25.35 -4.84 -8.07
C SER A 5 25.11 -5.33 -9.49
N ARG A 6 24.52 -6.50 -9.69
CA ARG A 6 24.16 -7.00 -11.03
C ARG A 6 23.10 -6.15 -11.72
N GLY A 7 22.12 -5.64 -10.97
CA GLY A 7 21.05 -4.82 -11.52
C GLY A 7 21.52 -3.48 -12.09
N LEU A 8 22.37 -2.76 -11.36
CA LEU A 8 22.94 -1.48 -11.82
C LEU A 8 23.89 -1.67 -13.01
N GLY A 9 24.78 -2.64 -12.95
CA GLY A 9 25.73 -2.91 -14.03
C GLY A 9 25.05 -3.24 -15.37
N ASP A 10 23.91 -3.94 -15.35
CA ASP A 10 23.11 -4.23 -16.54
C ASP A 10 22.44 -2.98 -17.12
N VAL A 11 21.98 -2.06 -16.28
CA VAL A 11 21.40 -0.78 -16.72
C VAL A 11 22.45 0.06 -17.44
N TYR A 12 23.68 0.16 -16.90
CA TYR A 12 24.78 0.91 -17.52
C TYR A 12 25.17 0.34 -18.88
N LYS A 13 25.31 -0.98 -18.98
CA LYS A 13 25.62 -1.66 -20.24
C LYS A 13 24.56 -1.39 -21.31
N ARG A 14 23.28 -1.48 -20.95
CA ARG A 14 22.16 -1.23 -21.87
C ARG A 14 22.11 0.22 -22.34
N GLN A 15 22.52 1.15 -21.48
CA GLN A 15 22.55 2.59 -21.78
C GLN A 15 23.87 3.02 -22.44
N GLY A 16 24.80 2.11 -22.67
CA GLY A 16 26.10 2.43 -23.26
C GLY A 16 26.92 3.43 -22.43
N ILE A 17 26.79 3.38 -21.10
CA ILE A 17 27.56 4.23 -20.19
C ILE A 17 28.90 3.57 -19.92
N PRO A 18 30.06 4.23 -20.17
CA PRO A 18 31.36 3.68 -19.85
C PRO A 18 31.47 3.40 -18.35
N MET A 19 31.93 2.20 -18.01
CA MET A 19 32.14 1.78 -16.62
C MET A 19 33.62 2.01 -16.23
N GLU A 20 33.99 3.27 -16.08
CA GLU A 20 35.37 3.70 -15.79
C GLU A 20 35.64 3.93 -14.29
N ARG A 21 34.60 3.91 -13.47
CA ARG A 21 34.66 4.17 -12.03
C ARG A 21 34.40 2.89 -11.24
N PRO A 22 35.03 2.72 -10.08
CA PRO A 22 34.77 1.57 -9.22
C PRO A 22 33.28 1.58 -8.74
N PHE A 23 32.68 0.39 -8.67
CA PHE A 23 31.37 0.21 -8.02
C PHE A 23 31.56 0.13 -6.50
N HIS A 24 30.48 0.45 -5.77
CA HIS A 24 30.44 0.48 -4.29
C HIS A 24 31.26 1.62 -3.65
N ASP A 25 31.58 2.63 -4.42
CA ASP A 25 32.02 3.91 -3.92
C ASP A 25 30.86 4.91 -4.06
N ALA A 26 30.47 5.53 -2.94
CA ALA A 26 29.30 6.38 -2.89
C ALA A 26 29.33 7.54 -3.89
N LEU A 27 30.51 8.11 -4.14
CA LEU A 27 30.67 9.17 -5.13
C LEU A 27 30.51 8.63 -6.56
N SER A 28 31.15 7.49 -6.86
CA SER A 28 31.06 6.84 -8.16
C SER A 28 29.64 6.42 -8.49
N ASP A 29 28.92 5.83 -7.53
CA ASP A 29 27.54 5.41 -7.69
C ASP A 29 26.61 6.61 -7.90
N THR A 30 26.86 7.72 -7.21
CA THR A 30 26.12 8.97 -7.41
C THR A 30 26.35 9.54 -8.80
N LEU A 31 27.60 9.57 -9.28
CA LEU A 31 27.96 10.06 -10.61
C LEU A 31 27.37 9.17 -11.71
N TYR A 32 27.39 7.85 -11.55
CA TYR A 32 26.71 6.94 -12.47
C TYR A 32 25.20 7.18 -12.51
N THR A 33 24.57 7.36 -11.36
CA THR A 33 23.14 7.70 -11.30
C THR A 33 22.85 9.01 -12.04
N ALA A 34 23.69 10.03 -11.87
CA ALA A 34 23.56 11.30 -12.58
C ALA A 34 23.73 11.12 -14.10
N ASP A 35 24.66 10.27 -14.54
CA ASP A 35 24.87 9.98 -15.97
C ASP A 35 23.68 9.25 -16.60
N ILE A 36 23.01 8.34 -15.86
CA ILE A 36 21.73 7.75 -16.28
C ILE A 36 20.67 8.83 -16.40
N CYS A 37 20.48 9.66 -15.37
CA CYS A 37 19.47 10.69 -15.34
C CYS A 37 19.63 11.70 -16.49
N ARG A 38 20.85 12.03 -16.88
CA ARG A 38 21.14 12.91 -18.03
C ARG A 38 20.71 12.32 -19.37
N ARG A 39 20.70 10.99 -19.49
CA ARG A 39 20.29 10.30 -20.72
C ARG A 39 18.80 10.03 -20.80
N LEU A 40 18.10 10.13 -19.68
CA LEU A 40 16.65 9.98 -19.62
C LEU A 40 15.99 11.35 -19.81
N ASP A 41 15.00 11.41 -20.66
CA ASP A 41 14.08 12.54 -20.65
C ASP A 41 13.15 12.38 -19.43
N LEU A 42 13.65 12.81 -18.27
CA LEU A 42 12.93 12.71 -16.99
C LEU A 42 11.61 13.46 -17.03
N ARG A 43 11.55 14.57 -17.77
CA ARG A 43 10.33 15.37 -17.88
C ARG A 43 9.27 14.65 -18.69
N ALA A 44 9.66 14.09 -19.84
CA ALA A 44 8.76 13.27 -20.65
C ALA A 44 8.39 11.97 -19.91
N GLY A 45 9.36 11.32 -19.23
CA GLY A 45 9.10 10.14 -18.43
C GLY A 45 8.14 10.37 -17.29
N LEU A 46 8.28 11.47 -16.54
CA LEU A 46 7.36 11.85 -15.46
C LEU A 46 5.97 12.25 -16.00
N ALA A 47 5.90 12.92 -17.15
CA ALA A 47 4.63 13.29 -17.78
C ALA A 47 3.91 12.06 -18.37
N ALA A 48 4.68 11.09 -18.86
CA ALA A 48 4.16 9.83 -19.39
C ALA A 48 3.97 8.76 -18.30
N TYR A 49 4.42 9.02 -17.06
CA TYR A 49 4.23 8.08 -15.97
C TYR A 49 2.73 7.96 -15.69
N PRO A 50 2.10 6.85 -16.05
CA PRO A 50 0.67 6.71 -15.91
C PRO A 50 0.32 6.74 -14.43
N THR A 51 -0.64 7.55 -14.06
CA THR A 51 -1.25 7.50 -12.73
C THR A 51 -1.95 6.17 -12.49
N GLU A 52 -2.26 5.48 -13.59
CA GLU A 52 -2.80 4.12 -13.63
C GLU A 52 -2.00 3.32 -14.65
N ASP A 53 -1.19 2.38 -14.17
CA ASP A 53 -0.49 1.42 -15.02
C ASP A 53 -1.22 0.08 -14.98
N GLU A 54 -1.86 -0.30 -16.07
CA GLU A 54 -2.57 -1.59 -16.19
C GLU A 54 -1.67 -2.78 -15.89
N THR A 55 -0.39 -2.71 -16.24
CA THR A 55 0.58 -3.76 -15.94
C THR A 55 0.83 -3.88 -14.43
N LEU A 56 0.91 -2.76 -13.76
CA LEU A 56 1.00 -2.71 -12.31
C LEU A 56 -0.30 -3.22 -11.66
N HIS A 57 -1.44 -2.88 -12.23
CA HIS A 57 -2.74 -3.43 -11.85
C HIS A 57 -2.74 -4.94 -11.86
N GLN A 58 -2.37 -5.57 -12.97
CA GLN A 58 -2.36 -7.02 -13.14
C GLN A 58 -1.41 -7.70 -12.15
N ASN A 59 -0.24 -7.13 -11.92
CA ASN A 59 0.77 -7.72 -11.05
C ASN A 59 0.48 -7.58 -9.55
N LEU A 60 -0.16 -6.49 -9.16
CA LEU A 60 -0.38 -6.18 -7.75
C LEU A 60 -1.76 -6.60 -7.23
N CYS A 61 -2.80 -6.55 -8.05
CA CYS A 61 -4.16 -7.02 -7.76
C CYS A 61 -4.76 -7.72 -8.98
N PRO A 62 -4.48 -8.98 -9.16
CA PRO A 62 -4.95 -9.72 -10.33
C PRO A 62 -6.46 -10.01 -10.31
N THR A 63 -7.17 -9.59 -9.26
CA THR A 63 -8.61 -9.87 -9.13
C THR A 63 -9.40 -8.96 -10.05
N PRO A 64 -10.24 -9.50 -10.94
CA PRO A 64 -11.13 -8.70 -11.78
C PRO A 64 -12.00 -7.76 -10.94
N GLY A 65 -12.20 -6.54 -11.41
CA GLY A 65 -12.99 -5.52 -10.72
C GLY A 65 -12.26 -4.79 -9.60
N ASP A 66 -10.99 -5.11 -9.33
CA ASP A 66 -10.18 -4.31 -8.41
C ASP A 66 -9.73 -3.02 -9.11
N TYR A 67 -10.01 -1.90 -8.47
CA TYR A 67 -9.41 -0.63 -8.83
C TYR A 67 -8.08 -0.45 -8.12
N ARG A 68 -7.10 0.06 -8.83
CA ARG A 68 -5.77 0.23 -8.28
C ARG A 68 -5.24 1.65 -8.50
N ASP A 69 -4.74 2.19 -7.43
CA ASP A 69 -3.97 3.41 -7.39
C ASP A 69 -2.60 3.06 -6.77
N PHE A 70 -1.59 2.93 -7.60
CA PHE A 70 -0.25 2.63 -7.15
C PHE A 70 0.43 3.91 -6.70
N LYS A 71 0.83 3.93 -5.42
CA LYS A 71 1.66 4.99 -4.84
C LYS A 71 2.69 4.38 -3.91
N VAL A 72 3.91 4.88 -3.97
CA VAL A 72 4.93 4.63 -2.96
C VAL A 72 4.84 5.78 -1.96
N PHE A 73 4.47 5.45 -0.74
CA PHE A 73 4.32 6.42 0.33
C PHE A 73 5.58 6.52 1.17
N ARG A 74 5.70 7.63 1.86
CA ARG A 74 6.73 7.83 2.87
C ARG A 74 6.68 6.74 3.93
N GLY A 75 7.85 6.32 4.43
CA GLY A 75 7.95 5.34 5.51
C GLY A 75 7.47 5.90 6.84
N TYR A 76 6.85 5.05 7.64
CA TYR A 76 6.31 5.35 8.97
C TYR A 76 7.04 4.52 10.02
N LEU A 77 7.37 5.12 11.16
CA LEU A 77 8.01 4.41 12.28
C LEU A 77 7.07 3.35 12.87
N GLU A 78 5.83 3.72 13.06
CA GLU A 78 4.81 2.81 13.60
C GLU A 78 3.83 2.39 12.52
N GLN A 79 3.46 1.12 12.56
CA GLN A 79 2.55 0.53 11.59
C GLN A 79 1.14 1.15 11.60
N SER A 80 0.72 1.74 12.71
CA SER A 80 -0.59 2.38 12.84
C SER A 80 -0.65 3.77 12.20
N THR A 81 0.47 4.47 12.12
CA THR A 81 0.54 5.89 11.72
C THR A 81 0.10 6.12 10.28
N TRP A 82 0.36 5.18 9.37
CA TRP A 82 -0.07 5.32 7.98
C TRP A 82 -1.58 5.42 7.81
N LYS A 83 -2.36 4.84 8.71
CA LYS A 83 -3.84 4.88 8.68
C LYS A 83 -4.39 6.29 8.94
N LEU A 84 -3.61 7.11 9.63
CA LEU A 84 -3.95 8.49 9.97
C LEU A 84 -3.53 9.47 8.86
N ASP A 85 -2.75 9.01 7.89
CA ASP A 85 -2.33 9.83 6.76
C ASP A 85 -3.51 10.03 5.80
N PRO A 86 -4.01 11.27 5.63
CA PRO A 86 -5.17 11.53 4.77
C PRO A 86 -4.91 11.17 3.31
N VAL A 87 -3.66 11.25 2.85
CA VAL A 87 -3.29 10.89 1.47
C VAL A 87 -3.46 9.39 1.23
N ILE A 88 -3.12 8.57 2.23
CA ILE A 88 -3.30 7.12 2.16
C ILE A 88 -4.75 6.74 2.44
N GLY A 89 -5.32 7.30 3.49
CA GLY A 89 -6.65 6.93 3.99
C GLY A 89 -7.81 7.28 3.05
N THR A 90 -7.62 8.29 2.19
CA THR A 90 -8.69 8.75 1.31
C THR A 90 -8.64 8.05 -0.03
N MET A 91 -9.60 7.18 -0.30
CA MET A 91 -9.86 6.60 -1.62
C MET A 91 -11.25 7.02 -2.11
N ALA A 92 -11.38 7.17 -3.43
CA ALA A 92 -12.65 7.51 -4.05
C ALA A 92 -13.52 6.27 -4.26
N CYS A 93 -14.82 6.43 -4.10
CA CYS A 93 -15.79 5.39 -4.44
C CYS A 93 -15.76 5.12 -5.95
N PRO A 94 -15.61 3.86 -6.40
CA PRO A 94 -15.54 3.53 -7.82
C PRO A 94 -16.85 3.78 -8.56
N VAL A 95 -17.96 3.98 -7.84
CA VAL A 95 -19.29 4.19 -8.43
C VAL A 95 -19.61 5.68 -8.61
N CYS A 96 -19.27 6.53 -7.63
CA CYS A 96 -19.69 7.94 -7.63
C CYS A 96 -18.56 8.95 -7.37
N GLY A 97 -17.33 8.50 -7.20
CA GLY A 97 -16.18 9.37 -6.95
C GLY A 97 -16.09 10.00 -5.55
N THR A 98 -17.11 9.83 -4.70
CA THR A 98 -17.09 10.39 -3.34
C THR A 98 -16.06 9.69 -2.47
N ALA A 99 -15.39 10.42 -1.59
CA ALA A 99 -14.44 9.87 -0.65
C ALA A 99 -15.05 8.76 0.22
N LEU A 100 -14.37 7.62 0.27
CA LEU A 100 -14.78 6.48 1.07
C LEU A 100 -14.43 6.73 2.55
N GLN A 101 -15.30 6.24 3.44
CA GLN A 101 -15.10 6.24 4.88
C GLN A 101 -14.70 4.82 5.32
N PRO A 102 -13.42 4.59 5.68
CA PRO A 102 -12.98 3.29 6.15
C PRO A 102 -13.54 2.97 7.54
N ASP A 103 -13.76 1.69 7.80
CA ASP A 103 -14.00 1.20 9.16
C ASP A 103 -12.72 1.34 10.00
N ASP A 104 -12.87 1.51 11.31
CA ASP A 104 -11.75 1.64 12.25
C ASP A 104 -10.90 0.37 12.34
N VAL A 105 -11.47 -0.77 11.97
CA VAL A 105 -10.79 -2.07 12.00
C VAL A 105 -10.09 -2.32 10.68
N TRP A 106 -8.76 -2.43 10.75
CA TRP A 106 -7.93 -2.88 9.65
C TRP A 106 -7.43 -4.29 9.91
N LEU A 107 -7.84 -5.22 9.08
CA LEU A 107 -7.44 -6.63 9.20
C LEU A 107 -6.18 -6.89 8.38
N LYS A 108 -5.30 -7.72 8.93
CA LYS A 108 -4.10 -8.17 8.24
C LYS A 108 -4.44 -9.32 7.31
N LYS A 109 -3.93 -9.26 6.08
CA LYS A 109 -4.04 -10.33 5.07
C LYS A 109 -2.65 -10.77 4.64
N GLY A 110 -2.25 -11.95 5.07
CA GLY A 110 -0.90 -12.46 4.84
C GLY A 110 0.16 -11.65 5.61
N SER A 111 1.39 -11.68 5.13
CA SER A 111 2.52 -11.01 5.78
C SER A 111 2.54 -9.49 5.58
N SER A 112 2.09 -9.02 4.41
CA SER A 112 2.28 -7.65 3.94
C SER A 112 0.98 -6.90 3.59
N GLY A 113 -0.17 -7.55 3.70
CA GLY A 113 -1.44 -6.94 3.32
C GLY A 113 -2.26 -6.46 4.50
N TRP A 114 -2.99 -5.37 4.28
CA TRP A 114 -3.99 -4.83 5.20
C TRP A 114 -5.24 -4.47 4.42
N TYR A 115 -6.41 -4.67 5.00
CA TYR A 115 -7.67 -4.31 4.36
C TYR A 115 -8.73 -3.93 5.39
N THR A 116 -9.65 -3.08 4.95
CA THR A 116 -10.84 -2.70 5.70
C THR A 116 -12.04 -2.59 4.78
N LEU A 117 -13.23 -2.68 5.34
CA LEU A 117 -14.46 -2.34 4.65
C LEU A 117 -14.67 -0.83 4.78
N SER A 118 -14.93 -0.17 3.67
CA SER A 118 -15.22 1.26 3.63
C SER A 118 -16.60 1.51 3.10
N GLN A 119 -17.26 2.52 3.63
CA GLN A 119 -18.59 2.92 3.19
C GLN A 119 -18.51 4.18 2.35
N CYS A 120 -19.28 4.23 1.28
CA CYS A 120 -19.50 5.47 0.55
C CYS A 120 -20.73 6.17 1.14
N PRO A 121 -20.60 7.39 1.66
CA PRO A 121 -21.76 8.08 2.28
C PRO A 121 -22.90 8.37 1.30
N VAL A 122 -22.60 8.44 0.00
CA VAL A 122 -23.60 8.66 -1.06
C VAL A 122 -24.25 7.36 -1.53
N CYS A 123 -23.51 6.25 -1.55
CA CYS A 123 -24.01 4.96 -2.02
C CYS A 123 -24.53 4.07 -0.90
N ALA A 124 -24.16 4.34 0.35
CA ALA A 124 -24.67 3.62 1.51
C ALA A 124 -26.21 3.70 1.55
N GLY A 125 -26.86 2.55 1.70
CA GLY A 125 -28.32 2.45 1.69
C GLY A 125 -28.98 2.40 0.31
N LYS A 126 -28.22 2.58 -0.78
CA LYS A 126 -28.72 2.25 -2.12
C LYS A 126 -28.66 0.74 -2.30
N GLY A 127 -29.67 0.16 -2.92
CA GLY A 127 -29.67 -1.27 -3.24
C GLY A 127 -28.51 -1.67 -4.16
N GLY A 128 -28.16 -2.95 -4.19
CA GLY A 128 -27.13 -3.51 -5.06
C GLY A 128 -25.71 -3.45 -4.46
N GLU A 129 -24.72 -3.65 -5.33
CA GLU A 129 -23.31 -3.75 -4.93
C GLU A 129 -22.76 -2.46 -4.30
N ALA A 130 -23.20 -1.31 -4.78
CA ALA A 130 -22.75 -0.01 -4.27
C ALA A 130 -23.10 0.23 -2.78
N GLY A 131 -24.19 -0.37 -2.29
CA GLY A 131 -24.61 -0.25 -0.88
C GLY A 131 -23.88 -1.20 0.07
N ARG A 132 -23.18 -2.20 -0.45
CA ARG A 132 -22.44 -3.19 0.36
C ARG A 132 -21.14 -2.64 0.97
N GLY A 133 -20.67 -1.50 0.50
CA GLY A 133 -19.36 -0.97 0.82
C GLY A 133 -18.28 -1.45 -0.14
N VAL A 134 -17.06 -1.04 0.12
CA VAL A 134 -15.89 -1.32 -0.73
C VAL A 134 -14.72 -1.75 0.13
N PHE A 135 -14.03 -2.80 -0.22
CA PHE A 135 -12.78 -3.14 0.44
C PHE A 135 -11.65 -2.21 -0.03
N GLN A 136 -11.12 -1.45 0.90
CA GLN A 136 -9.82 -0.82 0.72
C GLN A 136 -8.73 -1.79 1.14
N LYS A 137 -7.74 -1.98 0.28
CA LYS A 137 -6.61 -2.87 0.51
C LYS A 137 -5.30 -2.12 0.34
N TYR A 138 -4.35 -2.43 1.20
CA TYR A 138 -2.99 -1.93 1.12
C TYR A 138 -1.99 -3.05 1.13
N ARG A 139 -0.94 -2.90 0.35
CA ARG A 139 0.28 -3.69 0.50
C ARG A 139 1.36 -2.84 1.14
N MET A 140 2.04 -3.45 2.08
CA MET A 140 3.05 -2.79 2.89
C MET A 140 4.31 -3.64 2.95
N SER A 141 5.43 -2.99 3.05
CA SER A 141 6.71 -3.63 3.34
C SER A 141 7.31 -3.00 4.60
N ARG A 142 8.13 -3.77 5.31
CA ARG A 142 9.01 -3.23 6.33
C ARG A 142 10.43 -3.20 5.76
N ARG A 143 10.99 -2.02 5.66
CA ARG A 143 12.34 -1.81 5.15
C ARG A 143 13.01 -0.69 5.94
N ASP A 144 14.27 -0.88 6.30
CA ASP A 144 15.08 0.10 7.03
C ASP A 144 14.42 0.58 8.34
N GLY A 145 13.76 -0.34 9.05
CA GLY A 145 13.02 -0.04 10.27
C GLY A 145 11.68 0.67 10.08
N LEU A 146 11.33 1.04 8.86
CA LEU A 146 10.11 1.78 8.53
C LEU A 146 9.04 0.87 7.89
N HIS A 147 7.79 1.26 8.06
CA HIS A 147 6.64 0.66 7.38
C HIS A 147 6.27 1.50 6.16
N TRP A 148 6.35 0.90 4.98
CA TRP A 148 6.07 1.55 3.69
C TRP A 148 4.78 1.00 3.09
N ALA A 149 3.81 1.86 2.82
CA ALA A 149 2.69 1.51 1.97
C ALA A 149 3.13 1.69 0.50
N PHE A 150 3.15 0.61 -0.29
CA PHE A 150 3.64 0.66 -1.66
C PHE A 150 2.55 0.44 -2.71
N ALA A 151 1.40 -0.11 -2.32
CA ALA A 151 0.25 -0.24 -3.20
C ALA A 151 -1.05 -0.12 -2.43
N ARG A 152 -2.03 0.48 -3.07
CA ARG A 152 -3.41 0.49 -2.60
C ARG A 152 -4.37 0.11 -3.72
N CYS A 153 -5.45 -0.54 -3.37
CA CYS A 153 -6.52 -0.86 -4.30
C CYS A 153 -7.86 -0.96 -3.59
N ILE A 154 -8.92 -0.87 -4.37
CA ILE A 154 -10.28 -1.13 -3.92
C ILE A 154 -10.85 -2.35 -4.63
N GLN A 155 -11.71 -3.07 -3.94
CA GLN A 155 -12.41 -4.23 -4.46
C GLN A 155 -13.87 -4.20 -4.00
N MET A 156 -14.78 -4.43 -4.94
CA MET A 156 -16.19 -4.63 -4.60
C MET A 156 -16.34 -5.99 -3.91
N PRO A 157 -16.97 -6.05 -2.71
CA PRO A 157 -17.15 -7.31 -2.01
C PRO A 157 -18.28 -8.13 -2.64
N ASP A 158 -18.06 -9.44 -2.78
CA ASP A 158 -19.12 -10.41 -2.89
C ASP A 158 -19.71 -10.75 -1.50
N ASP A 159 -20.81 -11.47 -1.48
CA ASP A 159 -21.51 -11.80 -0.22
C ASP A 159 -20.63 -12.67 0.70
N ALA A 160 -19.86 -13.58 0.14
CA ALA A 160 -18.99 -14.46 0.89
C ALA A 160 -17.83 -13.71 1.55
N SER A 161 -17.16 -12.82 0.81
CA SER A 161 -16.07 -12.01 1.33
C SER A 161 -16.56 -10.99 2.36
N LEU A 162 -17.76 -10.43 2.17
CA LEU A 162 -18.38 -9.54 3.15
C LEU A 162 -18.72 -10.27 4.46
N ALA A 163 -19.33 -11.45 4.38
CA ALA A 163 -19.63 -12.28 5.54
C ALA A 163 -18.35 -12.69 6.29
N ASN A 164 -17.31 -13.07 5.54
CA ASN A 164 -16.01 -13.42 6.11
C ASN A 164 -15.39 -12.21 6.82
N TRP A 165 -15.42 -11.03 6.22
CA TRP A 165 -14.87 -9.81 6.84
C TRP A 165 -15.61 -9.48 8.13
N LYS A 166 -16.94 -9.52 8.15
CA LYS A 166 -17.78 -9.27 9.35
C LYS A 166 -17.38 -10.22 10.49
N ARG A 167 -17.22 -11.51 10.18
CA ARG A 167 -16.77 -12.52 11.16
C ARG A 167 -15.37 -12.22 11.71
N GLN A 168 -14.42 -11.92 10.84
CA GLN A 168 -13.04 -11.62 11.26
C GLN A 168 -12.96 -10.32 12.05
N ARG A 169 -13.75 -9.30 11.68
CA ARG A 169 -13.88 -8.06 12.41
C ARG A 169 -14.37 -8.29 13.84
N ALA A 170 -15.43 -9.08 14.00
CA ALA A 170 -15.97 -9.42 15.32
C ALA A 170 -14.93 -10.14 16.19
N GLN A 171 -14.22 -11.12 15.63
CA GLN A 171 -13.15 -11.82 16.32
C GLN A 171 -11.97 -10.91 16.69
N TYR A 172 -11.65 -9.94 15.84
CA TYR A 172 -10.60 -8.95 16.14
C TYR A 172 -11.00 -8.07 17.32
N LEU A 173 -12.20 -7.51 17.31
CA LEU A 173 -12.71 -6.65 18.38
C LEU A 173 -12.77 -7.40 19.71
N GLU A 174 -13.23 -8.64 19.71
CA GLU A 174 -13.27 -9.45 20.93
C GLU A 174 -11.87 -9.71 21.50
N ARG A 175 -10.89 -10.00 20.64
CA ARG A 175 -9.48 -10.14 21.08
C ARG A 175 -8.93 -8.84 21.67
N GLN A 176 -9.29 -7.68 21.09
CA GLN A 176 -8.85 -6.38 21.62
C GLN A 176 -9.50 -6.10 22.99
N ARG A 177 -10.79 -6.44 23.16
CA ARG A 177 -11.50 -6.32 24.45
C ARG A 177 -10.81 -7.14 25.53
N ILE A 178 -10.57 -8.42 25.27
CA ILE A 178 -9.89 -9.32 26.24
C ILE A 178 -8.49 -8.80 26.59
N LYS A 179 -7.76 -8.31 25.59
CA LYS A 179 -6.42 -7.74 25.83
C LYS A 179 -6.47 -6.50 26.71
N ALA A 180 -7.42 -5.61 26.48
CA ALA A 180 -7.61 -4.40 27.27
C ALA A 180 -8.00 -4.71 28.72
N GLU A 181 -8.90 -5.67 28.91
CA GLU A 181 -9.31 -6.14 30.26
C GLU A 181 -8.14 -6.73 31.03
N LYS A 182 -7.30 -7.55 30.36
CA LYS A 182 -6.10 -8.11 30.98
C LYS A 182 -5.09 -7.03 31.38
N GLN A 183 -4.84 -6.06 30.52
CA GLN A 183 -3.94 -4.95 30.82
C GLN A 183 -4.45 -4.09 31.97
N ALA A 184 -5.75 -3.84 32.03
CA ALA A 184 -6.37 -3.10 33.15
C ALA A 184 -6.24 -3.87 34.48
N ALA A 185 -6.44 -5.18 34.45
CA ALA A 185 -6.28 -6.02 35.67
C ALA A 185 -4.81 -6.06 36.14
N GLU A 186 -3.85 -6.17 35.23
CA GLU A 186 -2.43 -6.13 35.57
C GLU A 186 -2.01 -4.77 36.15
N ALA A 187 -2.52 -3.67 35.58
CA ALA A 187 -2.25 -2.33 36.11
C ALA A 187 -2.82 -2.12 37.51
N ALA A 188 -4.02 -2.65 37.79
CA ALA A 188 -4.64 -2.56 39.14
C ALA A 188 -3.93 -3.40 40.20
N GLN A 189 -3.17 -4.45 39.82
CA GLN A 189 -2.38 -5.25 40.76
C GLN A 189 -1.03 -4.62 41.10
N ASN A 190 -0.54 -3.68 40.30
CA ASN A 190 0.75 -3.02 40.48
C ASN A 190 0.62 -1.63 41.15
N THR A 191 -0.55 -1.25 41.58
CA THR A 191 -0.86 -0.01 42.33
C THR A 191 -1.16 -0.31 43.79
#